data_b6c05f14b326e94ce156dbe08542d9d5
#
_entry.id   b6c05f14b326e94ce156dbe08542d9d5
#
_cell.length_a   1.000
_cell.length_b   1.000
_cell.length_c   1.000
_cell.angle_alpha   90.00
_cell.angle_beta   90.00
_cell.angle_gamma   90.00
#
_symmetry.space_group_name_H-M   'P 1'
#
loop_
_entity.id
_entity.type
_entity.pdbx_description
1 polymer ?
#
loop_
_entity_poly.entity_id
_entity_poly.type
_entity_poly.pdbx_seq_one_letter_code
_entity_poly.pdbx_strand_id
1 'polypeptide(L)'
;MDFLLYLNAFDFFVLLIFFSSLLIGISRGLYVEIISSAVWVGALLIAWFFRYYPMEIFDNFTSDKEVKSIFSFVSIFLVLLIIFRITGKAIMKGMNSMQKGLLDRIFGGLFGGFRGSILIIVMFLVGDTYITVSYTHLTLPTTRLV
;
A
#
# COMPACT_ATOMS: atom_id res chain seq x y z
N MET A 1 -5.32 22.35 -27.05
CA MET A 1 -5.22 20.87 -27.23
C MET A 1 -3.85 20.32 -26.82
N ASP A 2 -2.99 21.18 -26.25
CA ASP A 2 -1.57 20.90 -26.01
C ASP A 2 -1.26 20.31 -24.63
N PHE A 3 -2.24 20.26 -23.71
CA PHE A 3 -2.08 19.72 -22.37
C PHE A 3 -1.74 18.22 -22.36
N LEU A 4 -2.28 17.45 -23.31
CA LEU A 4 -2.01 16.01 -23.42
C LEU A 4 -0.59 15.69 -23.92
N LEU A 5 0.10 16.66 -24.54
CA LEU A 5 1.47 16.48 -25.05
C LEU A 5 2.52 16.60 -23.93
N TYR A 6 2.15 17.17 -22.76
CA TYR A 6 3.05 17.31 -21.61
C TYR A 6 2.91 16.16 -20.59
N LEU A 7 1.94 15.25 -20.77
CA LEU A 7 1.77 14.10 -19.88
C LEU A 7 2.85 13.06 -20.15
N ASN A 8 3.71 12.86 -19.18
CA ASN A 8 4.68 11.77 -19.17
C ASN A 8 3.97 10.41 -18.92
N ALA A 9 4.61 9.31 -19.35
CA ALA A 9 4.12 7.96 -19.06
C ALA A 9 3.85 7.75 -17.55
N PHE A 10 4.59 8.43 -16.70
CA PHE A 10 4.41 8.43 -15.25
C PHE A 10 3.09 9.08 -14.81
N ASP A 11 2.71 10.21 -15.40
CA ASP A 11 1.45 10.90 -15.09
C ASP A 11 0.26 10.02 -15.47
N PHE A 12 0.37 9.33 -16.61
CA PHE A 12 -0.65 8.39 -17.04
C PHE A 12 -0.81 7.22 -16.06
N PHE A 13 0.30 6.72 -15.52
CA PHE A 13 0.29 5.65 -14.50
C PHE A 13 -0.35 6.13 -13.18
N VAL A 14 -0.05 7.34 -12.74
CA VAL A 14 -0.65 7.98 -11.56
C VAL A 14 -2.16 8.13 -11.72
N LEU A 15 -2.61 8.66 -12.87
CA LEU A 15 -4.03 8.79 -13.19
C LEU A 15 -4.73 7.43 -13.22
N LEU A 16 -4.09 6.41 -13.77
CA LEU A 16 -4.63 5.06 -13.83
C LEU A 16 -4.83 4.48 -12.42
N ILE A 17 -3.87 4.66 -11.51
CA ILE A 17 -4.00 4.24 -10.11
C ILE A 17 -5.15 4.97 -9.44
N PHE A 18 -5.23 6.29 -9.60
CA PHE A 18 -6.26 7.10 -8.98
C PHE A 18 -7.67 6.70 -9.44
N PHE A 19 -7.89 6.68 -10.76
CA PHE A 19 -9.19 6.34 -11.32
C PHE A 19 -9.59 4.89 -11.05
N SER A 20 -8.66 3.94 -11.10
CA SER A 20 -8.96 2.55 -10.75
C SER A 20 -9.38 2.41 -9.29
N SER A 21 -8.70 3.11 -8.37
CA SER A 21 -9.05 3.10 -6.94
C SER A 21 -10.44 3.73 -6.70
N LEU A 22 -10.75 4.82 -7.39
CA LEU A 22 -12.05 5.49 -7.31
C LEU A 22 -13.17 4.59 -7.84
N LEU A 23 -12.99 3.98 -9.01
CA LEU A 23 -13.98 3.07 -9.62
C LEU A 23 -14.23 1.83 -8.75
N ILE A 24 -13.17 1.26 -8.18
CA ILE A 24 -13.29 0.14 -7.24
C ILE A 24 -14.09 0.57 -6.01
N GLY A 25 -13.83 1.76 -5.46
CA GLY A 25 -14.58 2.32 -4.33
C GLY A 25 -16.07 2.48 -4.63
N ILE A 26 -16.43 3.06 -5.78
CA ILE A 26 -17.83 3.19 -6.24
C ILE A 26 -18.49 1.82 -6.38
N SER A 27 -17.81 0.85 -6.95
CA SER A 27 -18.37 -0.48 -7.21
C SER A 27 -18.59 -1.29 -5.93
N ARG A 28 -17.73 -1.11 -4.92
CA ARG A 28 -17.76 -1.86 -3.66
C ARG A 28 -18.65 -1.21 -2.61
N GLY A 29 -18.68 0.12 -2.58
CA GLY A 29 -19.34 0.92 -1.57
C GLY A 29 -18.47 1.20 -0.33
N LEU A 30 -18.85 2.20 0.44
CA LEU A 30 -18.12 2.70 1.60
C LEU A 30 -17.86 1.62 2.67
N TYR A 31 -18.90 0.85 3.01
CA TYR A 31 -18.80 -0.18 4.04
C TYR A 31 -17.71 -1.21 3.73
N VAL A 32 -17.70 -1.71 2.50
CA VAL A 32 -16.72 -2.70 2.06
C VAL A 32 -15.31 -2.12 2.03
N GLU A 33 -15.17 -0.85 1.64
CA GLU A 33 -13.87 -0.16 1.59
C GLU A 33 -13.32 0.10 3.00
N ILE A 34 -14.15 0.51 3.96
CA ILE A 34 -13.73 0.71 5.36
C ILE A 34 -13.26 -0.62 5.96
N ILE A 35 -14.04 -1.69 5.83
CA ILE A 35 -13.67 -3.01 6.36
C ILE A 35 -12.38 -3.51 5.70
N SER A 36 -12.28 -3.38 4.39
CA SER A 36 -11.09 -3.79 3.65
C SER A 36 -9.85 -3.02 4.10
N SER A 37 -9.97 -1.71 4.26
CA SER A 37 -8.87 -0.85 4.74
C SER A 37 -8.48 -1.17 6.18
N ALA A 38 -9.44 -1.40 7.06
CA ALA A 38 -9.20 -1.81 8.44
C ALA A 38 -8.45 -3.15 8.53
N VAL A 39 -8.77 -4.10 7.65
CA VAL A 39 -8.06 -5.38 7.51
C VAL A 39 -6.58 -5.15 7.14
N TRP A 40 -6.31 -4.32 6.14
CA TRP A 40 -4.93 -4.02 5.72
C TRP A 40 -4.13 -3.31 6.80
N VAL A 41 -4.70 -2.25 7.38
CA VAL A 41 -4.03 -1.47 8.44
C VAL A 41 -3.82 -2.32 9.68
N GLY A 42 -4.84 -3.09 10.09
CA GLY A 42 -4.75 -4.00 11.24
C GLY A 42 -3.68 -5.07 11.06
N ALA A 43 -3.64 -5.73 9.88
CA ALA A 43 -2.62 -6.72 9.57
C ALA A 43 -1.21 -6.12 9.60
N LEU A 44 -1.04 -4.91 9.06
CA LEU A 44 0.23 -4.21 9.00
C LEU A 44 0.73 -3.83 10.40
N LEU A 45 -0.15 -3.26 11.23
CA LEU A 45 0.19 -2.89 12.60
C LEU A 45 0.56 -4.12 13.44
N ILE A 46 -0.26 -5.18 13.40
CA ILE A 46 0.03 -6.41 14.15
C ILE A 46 1.34 -7.04 13.68
N ALA A 47 1.56 -7.14 12.37
CA ALA A 47 2.81 -7.67 11.83
C ALA A 47 4.02 -6.84 12.28
N TRP A 48 3.88 -5.51 12.32
CA TRP A 48 4.94 -4.62 12.80
C TRP A 48 5.29 -4.85 14.26
N PHE A 49 4.28 -4.96 15.15
CA PHE A 49 4.50 -5.19 16.57
C PHE A 49 5.07 -6.59 16.87
N PHE A 50 4.61 -7.59 16.13
CA PHE A 50 4.98 -8.99 16.39
C PHE A 50 6.15 -9.51 15.53
N ARG A 51 6.77 -8.68 14.69
CA ARG A 51 7.85 -9.09 13.77
C ARG A 51 9.05 -9.78 14.43
N TYR A 52 9.29 -9.53 15.71
CA TYR A 52 10.44 -10.09 16.41
C TYR A 52 10.20 -11.51 16.95
N TYR A 53 8.95 -11.93 17.12
CA TYR A 53 8.62 -13.23 17.70
C TYR A 53 9.05 -14.43 16.85
N PRO A 54 8.77 -14.51 15.55
CA PRO A 54 9.14 -15.67 14.74
C PRO A 54 10.53 -15.57 14.09
N MET A 55 11.39 -14.65 14.54
CA MET A 55 12.73 -14.47 13.93
C MET A 55 13.59 -15.73 14.01
N GLU A 56 13.45 -16.53 15.08
CA GLU A 56 14.17 -17.77 15.28
C GLU A 56 13.90 -18.81 14.19
N ILE A 57 12.71 -18.78 13.58
CA ILE A 57 12.33 -19.68 12.49
C ILE A 57 13.23 -19.44 11.26
N PHE A 58 13.75 -18.23 11.13
CA PHE A 58 14.58 -17.81 9.99
C PHE A 58 16.08 -17.91 10.23
N ASP A 59 16.53 -18.48 11.37
CA ASP A 59 17.93 -18.63 11.72
C ASP A 59 18.72 -19.48 10.72
N ASN A 60 18.05 -20.45 10.10
CA ASN A 60 18.65 -21.30 9.08
C ASN A 60 18.81 -20.62 7.70
N PHE A 61 18.14 -19.50 7.46
CA PHE A 61 18.16 -18.81 6.15
C PHE A 61 19.18 -17.66 6.10
N THR A 62 19.38 -16.97 7.22
CA THR A 62 20.31 -15.84 7.26
C THR A 62 20.78 -15.59 8.69
N SER A 63 21.99 -15.06 8.84
CA SER A 63 22.52 -14.61 10.12
C SER A 63 22.23 -13.13 10.39
N ASP A 64 21.79 -12.39 9.38
CA ASP A 64 21.52 -10.96 9.47
C ASP A 64 20.17 -10.69 10.15
N LYS A 65 20.21 -9.95 11.27
CA LYS A 65 19.07 -9.62 12.10
C LYS A 65 18.01 -8.77 11.38
N GLU A 66 18.46 -7.84 10.53
CA GLU A 66 17.57 -6.99 9.75
C GLU A 66 16.78 -7.80 8.74
N VAL A 67 17.45 -8.68 8.02
CA VAL A 67 16.85 -9.57 7.02
C VAL A 67 15.86 -10.52 7.69
N LYS A 68 16.20 -11.11 8.85
CA LYS A 68 15.26 -11.94 9.64
C LYS A 68 14.00 -11.17 10.02
N SER A 69 14.15 -9.92 10.47
CA SER A 69 13.04 -9.06 10.86
C SER A 69 12.09 -8.80 9.69
N ILE A 70 12.62 -8.57 8.50
CA ILE A 70 11.84 -8.36 7.27
C ILE A 70 11.07 -9.63 6.90
N PHE A 71 11.73 -10.81 6.88
CA PHE A 71 11.07 -12.08 6.58
C PHE A 71 9.97 -12.41 7.59
N SER A 72 10.23 -12.20 8.88
CA SER A 72 9.24 -12.34 9.94
C SER A 72 8.03 -11.44 9.72
N PHE A 73 8.27 -10.14 9.48
CA PHE A 73 7.22 -9.17 9.21
C PHE A 73 6.35 -9.59 8.03
N VAL A 74 6.97 -9.93 6.89
CA VAL A 74 6.25 -10.33 5.68
C VAL A 74 5.44 -11.60 5.93
N SER A 75 6.00 -12.60 6.62
CA SER A 75 5.31 -13.86 6.93
C SER A 75 4.08 -13.64 7.78
N ILE A 76 4.21 -12.88 8.89
CA ILE A 76 3.07 -12.55 9.77
C ILE A 76 2.02 -11.75 8.98
N PHE A 77 2.45 -10.76 8.22
CA PHE A 77 1.56 -9.91 7.44
C PHE A 77 0.72 -10.74 6.45
N LEU A 78 1.33 -11.66 5.70
CA LEU A 78 0.63 -12.53 4.77
C LEU A 78 -0.37 -13.46 5.47
N VAL A 79 0.03 -14.07 6.58
CA VAL A 79 -0.85 -14.94 7.38
C VAL A 79 -2.05 -14.16 7.90
N LEU A 80 -1.83 -12.96 8.45
CA LEU A 80 -2.91 -12.11 8.95
C LEU A 80 -3.83 -11.63 7.84
N LEU A 81 -3.30 -11.29 6.67
CA LEU A 81 -4.11 -10.93 5.51
C LEU A 81 -5.06 -12.07 5.10
N ILE A 82 -4.57 -13.31 5.08
CA ILE A 82 -5.39 -14.47 4.74
C ILE A 82 -6.50 -14.65 5.79
N ILE A 83 -6.15 -14.64 7.08
CA ILE A 83 -7.10 -14.81 8.19
C ILE A 83 -8.16 -13.70 8.14
N PHE A 84 -7.74 -12.44 8.07
CA PHE A 84 -8.66 -11.30 8.05
C PHE A 84 -9.52 -11.25 6.79
N ARG A 85 -8.98 -11.70 5.65
CA ARG A 85 -9.77 -11.78 4.41
C ARG A 85 -10.86 -12.81 4.50
N ILE A 86 -10.60 -13.96 5.11
CA ILE A 86 -11.61 -15.02 5.33
C ILE A 86 -12.68 -14.51 6.31
N THR A 87 -12.26 -13.96 7.44
CA THR A 87 -13.14 -13.39 8.47
C THR A 87 -13.98 -12.24 7.92
N GLY A 88 -13.33 -11.31 7.20
CA GLY A 88 -14.00 -10.18 6.57
C GLY A 88 -15.07 -10.60 5.55
N LYS A 89 -14.82 -11.65 4.75
CA LYS A 89 -15.83 -12.21 3.84
C LYS A 89 -17.02 -12.81 4.59
N ALA A 90 -16.76 -13.50 5.71
CA ALA A 90 -17.83 -14.07 6.54
C ALA A 90 -18.73 -12.97 7.14
N ILE A 91 -18.13 -11.89 7.65
CA ILE A 91 -18.86 -10.71 8.16
C ILE A 91 -19.68 -10.06 7.04
N MET A 92 -19.07 -9.81 5.88
CA MET A 92 -19.77 -9.18 4.75
C MET A 92 -20.90 -10.03 4.20
N LYS A 93 -20.79 -11.36 4.25
CA LYS A 93 -21.87 -12.27 3.82
C LYS A 93 -23.11 -12.12 4.70
N GLY A 94 -22.94 -11.88 6.01
CA GLY A 94 -24.05 -11.59 6.93
C GLY A 94 -24.70 -10.22 6.67
N MET A 95 -23.96 -9.28 6.07
CA MET A 95 -24.42 -7.90 5.79
C MET A 95 -25.00 -7.71 4.37
N ASN A 96 -24.95 -8.73 3.52
CA ASN A 96 -25.43 -8.66 2.12
C ASN A 96 -26.95 -8.36 1.97
N SER A 97 -27.72 -8.33 3.05
CA SER A 97 -29.10 -7.89 3.06
C SER A 97 -29.26 -6.35 3.08
N MET A 98 -28.21 -5.60 3.38
CA MET A 98 -28.26 -4.13 3.28
C MET A 98 -28.09 -3.73 1.82
N GLN A 99 -29.15 -3.25 1.20
CA GLN A 99 -29.13 -2.72 -0.17
C GLN A 99 -28.07 -1.60 -0.24
N LYS A 100 -27.11 -1.76 -1.14
CA LYS A 100 -26.11 -0.74 -1.43
C LYS A 100 -26.80 0.48 -2.03
N GLY A 101 -27.10 1.46 -1.20
CA GLY A 101 -27.72 2.69 -1.62
C GLY A 101 -26.78 3.53 -2.49
N LEU A 102 -27.34 4.52 -3.21
CA LEU A 102 -26.57 5.45 -4.02
C LEU A 102 -25.53 6.19 -3.18
N LEU A 103 -25.89 6.58 -1.96
CA LEU A 103 -24.99 7.25 -1.00
C LEU A 103 -23.78 6.39 -0.63
N ASP A 104 -23.99 5.09 -0.37
CA ASP A 104 -22.88 4.16 -0.06
C ASP A 104 -21.86 4.08 -1.21
N ARG A 105 -22.33 4.11 -2.45
CA ARG A 105 -21.46 4.11 -3.64
C ARG A 105 -20.70 5.42 -3.81
N ILE A 106 -21.35 6.56 -3.61
CA ILE A 106 -20.73 7.89 -3.71
C ILE A 106 -19.63 8.01 -2.66
N PHE A 107 -19.94 7.70 -1.40
CA PHE A 107 -18.96 7.73 -0.32
C PHE A 107 -17.87 6.68 -0.49
N GLY A 108 -18.19 5.51 -1.05
CA GLY A 108 -17.21 4.50 -1.44
C GLY A 108 -16.22 5.03 -2.47
N GLY A 109 -16.70 5.78 -3.47
CA GLY A 109 -15.88 6.45 -4.45
C GLY A 109 -14.95 7.50 -3.83
N LEU A 110 -15.50 8.37 -2.96
CA LEU A 110 -14.69 9.37 -2.24
C LEU A 110 -13.60 8.72 -1.40
N PHE A 111 -13.94 7.66 -0.67
CA PHE A 111 -12.96 6.91 0.13
C PHE A 111 -11.91 6.21 -0.75
N GLY A 112 -12.33 5.62 -1.88
CA GLY A 112 -11.43 5.03 -2.87
C GLY A 112 -10.47 6.05 -3.48
N GLY A 113 -10.96 7.25 -3.81
CA GLY A 113 -10.15 8.37 -4.27
C GLY A 113 -9.12 8.82 -3.22
N PHE A 114 -9.55 8.97 -1.96
CA PHE A 114 -8.67 9.32 -0.85
C PHE A 114 -7.55 8.28 -0.66
N ARG A 115 -7.90 6.99 -0.66
CA ARG A 115 -6.93 5.90 -0.60
C ARG A 115 -5.97 5.92 -1.79
N GLY A 116 -6.48 6.15 -3.00
CA GLY A 116 -5.65 6.28 -4.20
C GLY A 116 -4.65 7.43 -4.09
N SER A 117 -5.07 8.57 -3.56
CA SER A 117 -4.18 9.72 -3.32
C SER A 117 -3.07 9.40 -2.32
N ILE A 118 -3.39 8.70 -1.23
CA ILE A 118 -2.38 8.27 -0.25
C ILE A 118 -1.34 7.34 -0.91
N LEU A 119 -1.78 6.37 -1.71
CA LEU A 119 -0.87 5.46 -2.42
C LEU A 119 0.07 6.22 -3.37
N ILE A 120 -0.45 7.21 -4.08
CA ILE A 120 0.35 8.07 -4.97
C ILE A 120 1.37 8.86 -4.16
N ILE A 121 0.98 9.48 -3.05
CA ILE A 121 1.89 10.24 -2.18
C ILE A 121 3.01 9.32 -1.65
N VAL A 122 2.66 8.13 -1.14
CA VAL A 122 3.65 7.17 -0.66
C VAL A 122 4.61 6.76 -1.78
N MET A 123 4.09 6.53 -3.00
CA MET A 123 4.92 6.19 -4.16
C MET A 123 5.90 7.31 -4.51
N PHE A 124 5.48 8.58 -4.43
CA PHE A 124 6.37 9.73 -4.64
C PHE A 124 7.44 9.83 -3.56
N LEU A 125 7.07 9.71 -2.27
CA LEU A 125 8.01 9.78 -1.16
C LEU A 125 9.08 8.68 -1.24
N VAL A 126 8.66 7.46 -1.57
CA VAL A 126 9.58 6.32 -1.75
C VAL A 126 10.46 6.56 -2.97
N GLY A 127 9.88 6.96 -4.10
CA GLY A 127 10.63 7.23 -5.33
C GLY A 127 11.69 8.33 -5.16
N ASP A 128 11.34 9.43 -4.50
CA ASP A 128 12.27 10.53 -4.25
C ASP A 128 13.45 10.09 -3.37
N THR A 129 13.18 9.30 -2.34
CA THR A 129 14.22 8.75 -1.46
C THR A 129 15.23 7.89 -2.22
N TYR A 130 14.77 7.05 -3.16
CA TYR A 130 15.68 6.19 -3.94
C TYR A 130 16.46 6.98 -5.02
N ILE A 131 15.86 8.01 -5.61
CA ILE A 131 16.51 8.82 -6.65
C ILE A 131 17.60 9.70 -6.03
N THR A 132 17.33 10.37 -4.91
CA THR A 132 18.29 11.25 -4.23
C THR A 132 19.52 10.49 -3.71
N VAL A 133 19.34 9.27 -3.20
CA VAL A 133 20.47 8.43 -2.74
C VAL A 133 21.40 8.03 -3.89
N SER A 134 20.88 7.80 -5.09
CA SER A 134 21.71 7.44 -6.26
C SER A 134 22.61 8.58 -6.75
N TYR A 135 22.19 9.85 -6.59
CA TYR A 135 22.99 11.00 -7.04
C TYR A 135 24.07 11.44 -6.06
N THR A 136 23.96 11.15 -4.77
CA THR A 136 24.95 11.52 -3.75
C THR A 136 26.24 10.71 -3.82
N HIS A 137 26.23 9.54 -4.44
CA HIS A 137 27.43 8.72 -4.62
C HIS A 137 28.25 9.06 -5.87
N LEU A 138 27.77 9.91 -6.77
CA LEU A 138 28.46 10.28 -8.02
C LEU A 138 29.20 11.60 -7.99
N THR A 139 29.08 12.38 -6.92
CA THR A 139 29.88 13.59 -6.73
C THR A 139 31.08 13.31 -5.84
N LEU A 140 32.06 12.58 -6.36
CA LEU A 140 33.42 12.65 -5.84
C LEU A 140 33.99 14.03 -6.17
N PRO A 141 34.47 14.81 -5.18
CA PRO A 141 35.13 16.08 -5.47
C PRO A 141 36.49 15.77 -6.10
N THR A 142 36.59 15.91 -7.40
CA THR A 142 37.87 16.12 -8.06
C THR A 142 38.31 17.57 -7.83
N THR A 143 38.77 17.84 -6.62
CA THR A 143 39.58 19.04 -6.36
C THR A 143 40.83 18.60 -5.65
N ARG A 144 41.76 18.15 -6.45
CA ARG A 144 43.18 18.36 -6.14
C ARG A 144 43.92 18.53 -7.44
N LEU A 145 44.37 19.75 -7.65
CA LEU A 145 45.63 20.11 -8.26
C LEU A 145 45.65 21.65 -8.41
N VAL A 146 46.28 22.35 -7.50
CA VAL A 146 47.58 22.98 -7.66
C VAL A 146 48.07 23.34 -6.28
#